data_584857c05a48cca4ca4d8c72d930a738
#
_entry.id   584857c05a48cca4ca4d8c72d930a738
#
_cell.length_a   1.000
_cell.length_b   1.000
_cell.length_c   1.000
_cell.angle_alpha   90.00
_cell.angle_beta   90.00
_cell.angle_gamma   90.00
#
_symmetry.space_group_name_H-M   'P 1'
#
loop_
_entity.id
_entity.type
_entity.pdbx_description
1 polymer ?
#
loop_
_entity_poly.entity_id
_entity_poly.type
_entity_poly.pdbx_seq_one_letter_code
_entity_poly.pdbx_strand_id
1 'polypeptide(L)'
;EELQKKVFYDTLTGLPNRALLMEQLKQAMHRELKDGKLSVAILFLDLDRFKIINESLGHDVGDLLLKAVGEKLLEIAGNKHTVARFGGDEFVILMEKVEDYTEVAYLAEYIQQELNLPISIGEQKIYPSSTVGIVLGSEDYEDPGLIIRDAETAMHRAKVEGKSEIKIFDQNMHKQALKLLHMDSDLRKALDNREFLVFYQPIIILNNLELAG
;
A
#
# COMPACT_ATOMS: atom_id res chain seq x y z
N GLU A 1 -4.69 -1.98 -32.09
CA GLU A 1 -3.52 -1.98 -31.20
C GLU A 1 -3.56 -0.83 -30.16
N GLU A 2 -3.82 0.43 -30.55
CA GLU A 2 -3.90 1.56 -29.60
C GLU A 2 -5.06 1.47 -28.60
N LEU A 3 -6.23 0.98 -29.01
CA LEU A 3 -7.37 0.75 -28.13
C LEU A 3 -7.11 -0.36 -27.09
N GLN A 4 -6.38 -1.40 -27.47
CA GLN A 4 -5.99 -2.48 -26.54
C GLN A 4 -4.97 -2.00 -25.50
N LYS A 5 -4.04 -1.11 -25.89
CA LYS A 5 -3.09 -0.51 -24.94
C LYS A 5 -3.80 0.31 -23.87
N LYS A 6 -4.81 1.09 -24.20
CA LYS A 6 -5.57 1.91 -23.23
C LYS A 6 -6.41 1.08 -22.27
N VAL A 7 -6.80 -0.14 -22.62
CA VAL A 7 -7.61 -1.03 -21.76
C VAL A 7 -6.76 -1.69 -20.68
N PHE A 8 -5.49 -1.99 -20.96
CA PHE A 8 -4.63 -2.82 -20.12
C PHE A 8 -3.41 -2.10 -19.54
N TYR A 9 -3.12 -0.90 -19.99
CA TYR A 9 -1.96 -0.14 -19.56
C TYR A 9 -2.36 1.24 -19.03
N ASP A 10 -1.66 1.71 -18.01
CA ASP A 10 -1.78 3.06 -17.50
C ASP A 10 -1.19 4.06 -18.51
N THR A 11 -1.96 5.06 -18.88
CA THR A 11 -1.58 6.00 -19.96
C THR A 11 -0.47 6.96 -19.56
N LEU A 12 -0.26 7.18 -18.26
CA LEU A 12 0.78 8.07 -17.74
C LEU A 12 2.13 7.38 -17.68
N THR A 13 2.18 6.20 -17.08
CA THR A 13 3.43 5.47 -16.79
C THR A 13 3.77 4.40 -17.83
N GLY A 14 2.80 3.97 -18.63
CA GLY A 14 2.96 2.84 -19.56
C GLY A 14 3.00 1.46 -18.89
N LEU A 15 2.87 1.40 -17.58
CA LEU A 15 2.82 0.16 -16.82
C LEU A 15 1.48 -0.58 -17.04
N PRO A 16 1.42 -1.88 -16.82
CA PRO A 16 0.18 -2.60 -16.59
C PRO A 16 -0.73 -1.81 -15.64
N ASN A 17 -2.01 -1.72 -16.00
CA ASN A 17 -3.00 -1.12 -15.12
C ASN A 17 -3.63 -2.20 -14.22
N ARG A 18 -4.58 -1.79 -13.36
CA ARG A 18 -5.33 -2.68 -12.48
C ARG A 18 -5.96 -3.86 -13.24
N ALA A 19 -6.52 -3.62 -14.43
CA ALA A 19 -7.21 -4.68 -15.19
C ALA A 19 -6.24 -5.76 -15.66
N LEU A 20 -5.08 -5.36 -16.19
CA LEU A 20 -4.06 -6.32 -16.63
C LEU A 20 -3.43 -7.06 -15.44
N LEU A 21 -3.16 -6.35 -14.34
CA LEU A 21 -2.63 -6.98 -13.12
C LEU A 21 -3.57 -8.06 -12.60
N MET A 22 -4.88 -7.78 -12.51
CA MET A 22 -5.88 -8.73 -12.03
C MET A 22 -5.96 -9.98 -12.92
N GLU A 23 -5.87 -9.81 -14.24
CA GLU A 23 -5.84 -10.91 -15.18
C GLU A 23 -4.58 -11.77 -15.00
N GLN A 24 -3.40 -11.14 -14.85
CA GLN A 24 -2.13 -11.85 -14.63
C GLN A 24 -2.11 -12.57 -13.29
N LEU A 25 -2.59 -11.92 -12.21
CA LEU A 25 -2.70 -12.55 -10.90
C LEU A 25 -3.62 -13.77 -10.94
N LYS A 26 -4.78 -13.65 -11.60
CA LYS A 26 -5.70 -14.77 -11.78
C LYS A 26 -5.03 -15.94 -12.54
N GLN A 27 -4.26 -15.65 -13.58
CA GLN A 27 -3.54 -16.68 -14.33
C GLN A 27 -2.41 -17.31 -13.50
N ALA A 28 -1.68 -16.52 -12.70
CA ALA A 28 -0.65 -17.01 -11.80
C ALA A 28 -1.23 -17.96 -10.75
N MET A 29 -2.30 -17.56 -10.07
CA MET A 29 -3.00 -18.39 -9.10
C MET A 29 -3.46 -19.73 -9.69
N HIS A 30 -4.02 -19.73 -10.90
CA HIS A 30 -4.48 -20.96 -11.55
C HIS A 30 -3.35 -21.89 -11.97
N ARG A 31 -2.19 -21.35 -12.35
CA ARG A 31 -1.01 -22.15 -12.70
C ARG A 31 -0.41 -22.84 -11.50
N GLU A 32 -0.29 -22.12 -10.39
CA GLU A 32 0.38 -22.60 -9.19
C GLU A 32 -0.45 -23.59 -8.38
N LEU A 33 -1.78 -23.46 -8.40
CA LEU A 33 -2.68 -24.48 -7.83
C LEU A 33 -2.51 -25.87 -8.48
N LYS A 34 -2.06 -25.93 -9.75
CA LYS A 34 -1.79 -27.21 -10.43
C LYS A 34 -0.52 -27.90 -9.95
N ASP A 35 0.45 -27.13 -9.47
CA ASP A 35 1.73 -27.64 -8.95
C ASP A 35 1.71 -27.89 -7.43
N GLY A 36 0.55 -27.67 -6.78
CA GLY A 36 0.31 -28.04 -5.38
C GLY A 36 0.83 -27.07 -4.35
N LYS A 37 1.30 -25.88 -4.75
CA LYS A 37 1.64 -24.76 -3.85
C LYS A 37 1.31 -23.45 -4.54
N LEU A 38 0.65 -22.55 -3.80
CA LEU A 38 0.50 -21.18 -4.24
C LEU A 38 1.76 -20.41 -3.84
N SER A 39 2.58 -20.04 -4.82
CA SER A 39 3.84 -19.34 -4.62
C SER A 39 3.81 -17.95 -5.25
N VAL A 40 2.72 -17.20 -5.04
CA VAL A 40 2.62 -15.79 -5.43
C VAL A 40 2.74 -14.89 -4.21
N ALA A 41 3.30 -13.69 -4.41
CA ALA A 41 3.24 -12.62 -3.43
C ALA A 41 2.82 -11.31 -4.10
N ILE A 42 2.12 -10.48 -3.34
CA ILE A 42 1.74 -9.12 -3.72
C ILE A 42 2.42 -8.15 -2.78
N LEU A 43 3.11 -7.17 -3.37
CA LEU A 43 3.56 -5.97 -2.69
C LEU A 43 2.67 -4.82 -3.17
N PHE A 44 1.90 -4.25 -2.28
CA PHE A 44 1.06 -3.07 -2.53
C PHE A 44 1.78 -1.84 -1.98
N LEU A 45 2.14 -0.91 -2.85
CA LEU A 45 2.93 0.28 -2.52
C LEU A 45 2.07 1.53 -2.71
N ASP A 46 2.26 2.51 -1.82
CA ASP A 46 1.69 3.83 -1.92
C ASP A 46 2.78 4.88 -1.61
N LEU A 47 2.86 5.93 -2.42
CA LEU A 47 3.82 6.99 -2.23
C LEU A 47 3.38 7.92 -1.10
N ASP A 48 4.20 7.99 -0.06
CA ASP A 48 3.90 8.84 1.09
C ASP A 48 3.88 10.32 0.70
N ARG A 49 2.86 11.03 1.17
CA ARG A 49 2.72 12.48 1.00
C ARG A 49 2.65 12.95 -0.48
N PHE A 50 2.32 12.07 -1.42
CA PHE A 50 2.23 12.43 -2.84
C PHE A 50 1.27 13.62 -3.08
N LYS A 51 0.17 13.68 -2.33
CA LYS A 51 -0.75 14.82 -2.36
C LYS A 51 -0.05 16.14 -2.05
N ILE A 52 0.85 16.17 -1.07
CA ILE A 52 1.61 17.37 -0.70
C ILE A 52 2.55 17.79 -1.85
N ILE A 53 3.14 16.83 -2.55
CA ILE A 53 3.98 17.11 -3.72
C ILE A 53 3.14 17.79 -4.81
N ASN A 54 1.96 17.26 -5.12
CA ASN A 54 1.05 17.85 -6.09
C ASN A 54 0.58 19.27 -5.69
N GLU A 55 0.22 19.47 -4.42
CA GLU A 55 -0.23 20.75 -3.91
C GLU A 55 0.89 21.80 -3.89
N SER A 56 2.14 21.37 -3.66
CA SER A 56 3.28 22.29 -3.52
C SER A 56 4.02 22.56 -4.84
N LEU A 57 4.13 21.56 -5.72
CA LEU A 57 4.96 21.62 -6.93
C LEU A 57 4.15 21.53 -8.24
N GLY A 58 2.85 21.27 -8.12
CA GLY A 58 1.94 21.11 -9.26
C GLY A 58 1.82 19.67 -9.76
N HIS A 59 0.71 19.39 -10.44
CA HIS A 59 0.39 18.06 -10.96
C HIS A 59 1.38 17.58 -12.02
N ASP A 60 1.95 18.48 -12.83
CA ASP A 60 2.94 18.09 -13.85
C ASP A 60 4.20 17.47 -13.22
N VAL A 61 4.64 18.02 -12.08
CA VAL A 61 5.78 17.47 -11.33
C VAL A 61 5.40 16.13 -10.69
N GLY A 62 4.19 16.01 -10.16
CA GLY A 62 3.67 14.75 -9.65
C GLY A 62 3.60 13.66 -10.72
N ASP A 63 3.16 14.00 -11.92
CA ASP A 63 3.10 13.07 -13.05
C ASP A 63 4.50 12.59 -13.49
N LEU A 64 5.48 13.50 -13.50
CA LEU A 64 6.88 13.15 -13.78
C LEU A 64 7.46 12.25 -12.68
N LEU A 65 7.11 12.52 -11.42
CA LEU A 65 7.52 11.67 -10.30
C LEU A 65 6.94 10.26 -10.43
N LEU A 66 5.65 10.12 -10.76
CA LEU A 66 5.01 8.82 -10.96
C LEU A 66 5.67 8.02 -12.10
N LYS A 67 6.05 8.69 -13.20
CA LYS A 67 6.81 8.04 -14.29
C LYS A 67 8.16 7.54 -13.81
N ALA A 68 8.93 8.39 -13.13
CA ALA A 68 10.26 8.05 -12.63
C ALA A 68 10.20 6.92 -11.59
N VAL A 69 9.21 6.92 -10.71
CA VAL A 69 8.97 5.82 -9.76
C VAL A 69 8.62 4.54 -10.50
N GLY A 70 7.73 4.59 -11.49
CA GLY A 70 7.36 3.43 -12.29
C GLY A 70 8.56 2.81 -13.03
N GLU A 71 9.41 3.63 -13.65
CA GLU A 71 10.64 3.20 -14.30
C GLU A 71 11.61 2.54 -13.30
N LYS A 72 11.78 3.16 -12.14
CA LYS A 72 12.63 2.62 -11.08
C LYS A 72 12.11 1.28 -10.53
N LEU A 73 10.82 1.15 -10.34
CA LEU A 73 10.20 -0.11 -9.92
C LEU A 73 10.40 -1.21 -10.98
N LEU A 74 10.31 -0.86 -12.28
CA LEU A 74 10.60 -1.81 -13.37
C LEU A 74 12.06 -2.27 -13.37
N GLU A 75 13.01 -1.36 -13.14
CA GLU A 75 14.43 -1.71 -13.04
C GLU A 75 14.69 -2.69 -11.88
N ILE A 76 14.10 -2.42 -10.72
CA ILE A 76 14.24 -3.25 -9.52
C ILE A 76 13.59 -4.62 -9.71
N ALA A 77 12.36 -4.66 -10.21
CA ALA A 77 11.60 -5.90 -10.42
C ALA A 77 12.17 -6.76 -11.55
N GLY A 78 12.84 -6.13 -12.51
CA GLY A 78 13.39 -6.80 -13.69
C GLY A 78 12.31 -7.51 -14.52
N ASN A 79 12.71 -8.56 -15.22
CA ASN A 79 11.79 -9.36 -16.06
C ASN A 79 11.10 -10.49 -15.28
N LYS A 80 11.37 -10.62 -13.98
CA LYS A 80 10.82 -11.71 -13.16
C LYS A 80 9.44 -11.41 -12.61
N HIS A 81 9.15 -10.12 -12.36
CA HIS A 81 7.96 -9.70 -11.63
C HIS A 81 7.16 -8.72 -12.46
N THR A 82 5.84 -8.72 -12.28
CA THR A 82 4.97 -7.73 -12.90
C THR A 82 4.86 -6.51 -12.02
N VAL A 83 5.17 -5.34 -12.56
CA VAL A 83 4.92 -4.04 -11.95
C VAL A 83 3.71 -3.42 -12.60
N ALA A 84 2.74 -2.98 -11.80
CA ALA A 84 1.53 -2.32 -12.27
C ALA A 84 1.30 -1.01 -11.52
N ARG A 85 0.69 -0.03 -12.17
CA ARG A 85 0.10 1.13 -11.51
C ARG A 85 -1.37 0.85 -11.25
N PHE A 86 -1.75 0.80 -9.96
CA PHE A 86 -3.09 0.38 -9.56
C PHE A 86 -4.09 1.55 -9.63
N GLY A 87 -3.62 2.77 -9.35
CA GLY A 87 -4.36 4.03 -9.44
C GLY A 87 -3.67 5.12 -8.64
N GLY A 88 -3.90 6.40 -8.96
CA GLY A 88 -3.32 7.50 -8.20
C GLY A 88 -1.79 7.38 -8.01
N ASP A 89 -1.37 7.26 -6.78
CA ASP A 89 0.00 7.07 -6.31
C ASP A 89 0.31 5.62 -5.86
N GLU A 90 -0.57 4.67 -6.23
CA GLU A 90 -0.48 3.27 -5.85
C GLU A 90 0.14 2.42 -6.95
N PHE A 91 1.12 1.62 -6.56
CA PHE A 91 1.77 0.62 -7.41
C PHE A 91 1.65 -0.76 -6.78
N VAL A 92 1.61 -1.79 -7.63
CA VAL A 92 1.54 -3.17 -7.18
C VAL A 92 2.59 -3.99 -7.90
N ILE A 93 3.30 -4.82 -7.16
CA ILE A 93 4.22 -5.81 -7.72
C ILE A 93 3.67 -7.19 -7.46
N LEU A 94 3.47 -7.94 -8.54
CA LEU A 94 3.14 -9.36 -8.50
C LEU A 94 4.43 -10.17 -8.66
N MET A 95 4.76 -10.94 -7.66
CA MET A 95 5.82 -11.94 -7.69
C MET A 95 5.21 -13.31 -7.92
N GLU A 96 5.70 -14.02 -8.94
CA GLU A 96 5.34 -15.41 -9.23
C GLU A 96 6.50 -16.33 -8.82
N LYS A 97 6.20 -17.57 -8.47
CA LYS A 97 7.17 -18.62 -8.10
C LYS A 97 8.05 -18.19 -6.91
N VAL A 98 7.41 -17.66 -5.90
CA VAL A 98 8.07 -17.31 -4.65
C VAL A 98 8.39 -18.59 -3.89
N GLU A 99 9.66 -18.85 -3.65
CA GLU A 99 10.12 -20.05 -2.93
C GLU A 99 10.23 -19.79 -1.42
N ASP A 100 10.61 -18.56 -1.04
CA ASP A 100 10.81 -18.16 0.34
C ASP A 100 10.32 -16.74 0.61
N TYR A 101 9.75 -16.55 1.78
CA TYR A 101 9.35 -15.24 2.30
C TYR A 101 10.50 -14.21 2.31
N THR A 102 11.72 -14.67 2.56
CA THR A 102 12.90 -13.77 2.62
C THR A 102 13.14 -13.04 1.30
N GLU A 103 12.83 -13.66 0.16
CA GLU A 103 12.91 -13.02 -1.16
C GLU A 103 11.94 -11.83 -1.27
N VAL A 104 10.71 -12.01 -0.76
CA VAL A 104 9.68 -10.97 -0.80
C VAL A 104 10.04 -9.80 0.11
N ALA A 105 10.49 -10.10 1.33
CA ALA A 105 10.93 -9.09 2.29
C ALA A 105 12.13 -8.30 1.77
N TYR A 106 13.12 -9.00 1.22
CA TYR A 106 14.31 -8.36 0.63
C TYR A 106 13.94 -7.41 -0.52
N LEU A 107 13.05 -7.84 -1.43
CA LEU A 107 12.59 -6.98 -2.53
C LEU A 107 11.88 -5.74 -2.00
N ALA A 108 11.01 -5.89 -1.00
CA ALA A 108 10.29 -4.76 -0.40
C ALA A 108 11.24 -3.75 0.27
N GLU A 109 12.23 -4.23 1.04
CA GLU A 109 13.25 -3.39 1.66
C GLU A 109 14.11 -2.69 0.62
N TYR A 110 14.53 -3.40 -0.43
CA TYR A 110 15.32 -2.83 -1.50
C TYR A 110 14.56 -1.74 -2.27
N ILE A 111 13.27 -1.96 -2.55
CA ILE A 111 12.40 -0.94 -3.15
C ILE A 111 12.36 0.31 -2.28
N GLN A 112 12.14 0.18 -0.97
CA GLN A 112 12.10 1.33 -0.08
C GLN A 112 13.44 2.08 -0.03
N GLN A 113 14.54 1.37 0.05
CA GLN A 113 15.87 1.97 0.04
C GLN A 113 16.12 2.77 -1.25
N GLU A 114 15.78 2.20 -2.38
CA GLU A 114 15.96 2.82 -3.68
C GLU A 114 14.99 4.00 -3.93
N LEU A 115 13.74 3.90 -3.48
CA LEU A 115 12.79 5.00 -3.57
C LEU A 115 13.12 6.16 -2.61
N ASN A 116 13.80 5.91 -1.50
CA ASN A 116 14.27 6.97 -0.61
C ASN A 116 15.43 7.80 -1.19
N LEU A 117 16.04 7.36 -2.30
CA LEU A 117 17.04 8.15 -3.00
C LEU A 117 16.39 9.32 -3.75
N PRO A 118 17.10 10.45 -3.89
CA PRO A 118 16.53 11.62 -4.55
C PRO A 118 16.28 11.37 -6.05
N ILE A 119 15.07 11.69 -6.49
CA ILE A 119 14.69 11.73 -7.91
C ILE A 119 14.76 13.18 -8.39
N SER A 120 15.54 13.41 -9.46
CA SER A 120 15.68 14.72 -10.08
C SER A 120 14.58 14.94 -11.12
N ILE A 121 13.74 15.96 -10.93
CA ILE A 121 12.70 16.35 -11.87
C ILE A 121 12.92 17.82 -12.24
N GLY A 122 13.49 18.04 -13.42
CA GLY A 122 13.99 19.37 -13.79
C GLY A 122 15.10 19.83 -12.84
N GLU A 123 14.92 21.02 -12.25
CA GLU A 123 15.87 21.59 -11.27
C GLU A 123 15.62 21.10 -9.83
N GLN A 124 14.55 20.37 -9.60
CA GLN A 124 14.14 19.96 -8.25
C GLN A 124 14.64 18.55 -7.92
N LYS A 125 15.01 18.36 -6.65
CA LYS A 125 15.29 17.04 -6.08
C LYS A 125 14.17 16.68 -5.12
N ILE A 126 13.43 15.62 -5.44
CA ILE A 126 12.35 15.09 -4.62
C ILE A 126 12.86 13.82 -3.95
N TYR A 127 12.54 13.66 -2.67
CA TYR A 127 12.85 12.47 -1.88
C TYR A 127 11.53 11.74 -1.61
N PRO A 128 11.10 10.86 -2.51
CA PRO A 128 9.88 10.09 -2.27
C PRO A 128 10.13 9.06 -1.17
N SER A 129 9.08 8.68 -0.49
CA SER A 129 9.07 7.50 0.37
C SER A 129 7.82 6.70 0.06
N SER A 130 7.81 5.43 0.39
CA SER A 130 6.67 4.56 0.15
C SER A 130 6.36 3.70 1.35
N THR A 131 5.09 3.43 1.54
CA THR A 131 4.58 2.45 2.49
C THR A 131 4.18 1.20 1.74
N VAL A 132 4.54 0.02 2.25
CA VAL A 132 4.37 -1.25 1.55
C VAL A 132 3.56 -2.23 2.38
N GLY A 133 2.51 -2.77 1.79
CA GLY A 133 1.77 -3.92 2.31
C GLY A 133 2.13 -5.19 1.52
N ILE A 134 2.39 -6.29 2.21
CA ILE A 134 2.76 -7.57 1.62
C ILE A 134 1.71 -8.62 1.95
N VAL A 135 1.31 -9.39 0.94
CA VAL A 135 0.56 -10.63 1.12
C VAL A 135 1.33 -11.76 0.46
N LEU A 136 1.45 -12.85 1.19
CA LEU A 136 1.88 -14.13 0.64
C LEU A 136 0.63 -14.92 0.24
N GLY A 137 0.58 -15.34 -1.00
CA GLY A 137 -0.50 -16.18 -1.48
C GLY A 137 -0.54 -17.50 -0.74
N SER A 138 -1.74 -18.01 -0.49
CA SER A 138 -2.00 -19.33 0.05
C SER A 138 -3.10 -20.02 -0.74
N GLU A 139 -3.25 -21.32 -0.55
CA GLU A 139 -4.33 -22.11 -1.17
C GLU A 139 -5.74 -21.65 -0.76
N ASP A 140 -5.84 -20.86 0.34
CA ASP A 140 -7.10 -20.32 0.82
C ASP A 140 -7.64 -19.15 -0.02
N TYR A 141 -6.83 -18.57 -0.90
CA TYR A 141 -7.27 -17.48 -1.78
C TYR A 141 -7.91 -18.05 -3.06
N GLU A 142 -9.22 -18.02 -3.12
CA GLU A 142 -9.99 -18.41 -4.32
C GLU A 142 -10.15 -17.26 -5.32
N ASP A 143 -10.12 -16.01 -4.86
CA ASP A 143 -10.34 -14.80 -5.67
C ASP A 143 -9.10 -13.87 -5.60
N PRO A 144 -8.53 -13.50 -6.77
CA PRO A 144 -7.44 -12.52 -6.84
C PRO A 144 -7.77 -11.20 -6.14
N GLY A 145 -9.05 -10.79 -6.11
CA GLY A 145 -9.49 -9.58 -5.42
C GLY A 145 -9.26 -9.63 -3.90
N LEU A 146 -9.30 -10.81 -3.30
CA LEU A 146 -9.04 -10.99 -1.87
C LEU A 146 -7.56 -10.76 -1.53
N ILE A 147 -6.64 -11.26 -2.35
CA ILE A 147 -5.19 -11.06 -2.16
C ILE A 147 -4.85 -9.56 -2.24
N ILE A 148 -5.39 -8.86 -3.25
CA ILE A 148 -5.17 -7.42 -3.41
C ILE A 148 -5.73 -6.64 -2.21
N ARG A 149 -6.96 -6.92 -1.79
CA ARG A 149 -7.60 -6.28 -0.63
C ARG A 149 -6.77 -6.46 0.64
N ASP A 150 -6.23 -7.65 0.85
CA ASP A 150 -5.46 -7.97 2.04
C ASP A 150 -4.07 -7.28 2.00
N ALA A 151 -3.45 -7.16 0.82
CA ALA A 151 -2.22 -6.37 0.63
C ALA A 151 -2.46 -4.87 0.89
N GLU A 152 -3.56 -4.32 0.37
CA GLU A 152 -3.99 -2.94 0.62
C GLU A 152 -4.26 -2.72 2.12
N THR A 153 -4.92 -3.69 2.80
CA THR A 153 -5.17 -3.62 4.24
C THR A 153 -3.87 -3.56 5.04
N ALA A 154 -2.86 -4.38 4.68
CA ALA A 154 -1.54 -4.34 5.31
C ALA A 154 -0.85 -3.00 5.09
N MET A 155 -0.88 -2.45 3.87
CA MET A 155 -0.32 -1.15 3.53
C MET A 155 -1.00 -0.02 4.33
N HIS A 156 -2.34 0.00 4.41
CA HIS A 156 -3.05 0.98 5.22
C HIS A 156 -2.69 0.89 6.70
N ARG A 157 -2.49 -0.33 7.23
CA ARG A 157 -2.03 -0.54 8.60
C ARG A 157 -0.64 0.06 8.82
N ALA A 158 0.29 -0.17 7.90
CA ALA A 158 1.61 0.43 7.94
C ALA A 158 1.55 1.97 7.96
N LYS A 159 0.68 2.58 7.14
CA LYS A 159 0.48 4.04 7.13
C LYS A 159 0.00 4.60 8.47
N VAL A 160 -0.89 3.88 9.17
CA VAL A 160 -1.42 4.29 10.48
C VAL A 160 -0.34 4.20 11.56
N GLU A 161 0.53 3.19 11.49
CA GLU A 161 1.56 2.96 12.48
C GLU A 161 2.79 3.86 12.30
N GLY A 162 3.10 4.34 11.08
CA GLY A 162 4.26 5.22 10.98
C GLY A 162 4.62 5.78 9.61
N LYS A 163 4.09 5.33 8.51
CA LYS A 163 4.55 5.61 7.13
C LYS A 163 5.99 5.14 6.86
N SER A 164 6.31 4.95 5.61
CA SER A 164 7.61 4.40 5.19
C SER A 164 7.94 3.06 5.87
N GLU A 165 6.90 2.27 6.17
CA GLU A 165 7.02 0.97 6.80
C GLU A 165 6.58 -0.14 5.84
N ILE A 166 7.04 -1.36 6.13
CA ILE A 166 6.63 -2.59 5.44
C ILE A 166 5.82 -3.41 6.42
N LYS A 167 4.63 -3.82 6.01
CA LYS A 167 3.77 -4.71 6.80
C LYS A 167 3.33 -5.91 5.99
N ILE A 168 3.37 -7.05 6.67
CA ILE A 168 2.84 -8.28 6.11
C ILE A 168 1.44 -8.46 6.65
N PHE A 169 0.53 -8.81 5.76
CA PHE A 169 -0.84 -9.12 6.14
C PHE A 169 -0.90 -10.32 7.08
N ASP A 170 -1.67 -10.18 8.14
CA ASP A 170 -2.16 -11.29 8.94
C ASP A 170 -3.68 -11.18 9.09
N GLN A 171 -4.34 -12.30 9.37
CA GLN A 171 -5.81 -12.32 9.49
C GLN A 171 -6.36 -11.42 10.61
N ASN A 172 -5.55 -11.06 11.61
CA ASN A 172 -5.95 -10.14 12.67
C ASN A 172 -6.02 -8.71 12.17
N MET A 173 -5.23 -8.32 11.17
CA MET A 173 -5.29 -6.98 10.55
C MET A 173 -6.65 -6.71 9.96
N HIS A 174 -7.23 -7.66 9.23
CA HIS A 174 -8.56 -7.50 8.67
C HIS A 174 -9.63 -7.33 9.76
N LYS A 175 -9.58 -8.15 10.82
CA LYS A 175 -10.50 -8.02 11.97
C LYS A 175 -10.37 -6.66 12.66
N GLN A 176 -9.15 -6.15 12.80
CA GLN A 176 -8.90 -4.83 13.40
C GLN A 176 -9.39 -3.69 12.51
N ALA A 177 -9.19 -3.78 11.18
CA ALA A 177 -9.71 -2.78 10.23
C ALA A 177 -11.24 -2.69 10.30
N LEU A 178 -11.93 -3.83 10.29
CA LEU A 178 -13.38 -3.88 10.48
C LEU A 178 -13.82 -3.28 11.83
N LYS A 179 -13.11 -3.59 12.92
CA LYS A 179 -13.41 -3.03 14.25
C LYS A 179 -13.28 -1.50 14.28
N LEU A 180 -12.25 -0.94 13.63
CA LEU A 180 -12.07 0.51 13.54
C LEU A 180 -13.21 1.16 12.75
N LEU A 181 -13.61 0.55 11.63
CA LEU A 181 -14.74 1.05 10.82
C LEU A 181 -16.06 1.06 11.62
N HIS A 182 -16.34 -0.04 12.35
CA HIS A 182 -17.52 -0.09 13.22
C HIS A 182 -17.44 0.96 14.32
N MET A 183 -16.28 1.14 14.95
CA MET A 183 -16.09 2.14 16.01
C MET A 183 -16.30 3.57 15.51
N ASP A 184 -15.79 3.93 14.31
CA ASP A 184 -16.04 5.26 13.71
C ASP A 184 -17.54 5.48 13.47
N SER A 185 -18.23 4.47 12.93
CA SER A 185 -19.68 4.53 12.72
C SER A 185 -20.47 4.69 14.03
N ASP A 186 -20.08 3.94 15.07
CA ASP A 186 -20.75 3.98 16.36
C ASP A 186 -20.48 5.31 17.10
N LEU A 187 -19.26 5.86 17.01
CA LEU A 187 -18.94 7.19 17.54
C LEU A 187 -19.77 8.30 16.88
N ARG A 188 -19.97 8.24 15.55
CA ARG A 188 -20.85 9.20 14.85
C ARG A 188 -22.28 9.11 15.32
N LYS A 189 -22.81 7.89 15.45
CA LYS A 189 -24.18 7.68 16.00
C LYS A 189 -24.30 8.19 17.43
N ALA A 190 -23.30 7.93 18.28
CA ALA A 190 -23.26 8.40 19.66
C ALA A 190 -23.26 9.93 19.75
N LEU A 191 -22.58 10.63 18.82
CA LEU A 191 -22.65 12.10 18.69
C LEU A 191 -24.07 12.56 18.34
N ASP A 192 -24.69 11.96 17.33
CA ASP A 192 -26.04 12.31 16.90
C ASP A 192 -27.06 12.06 18.01
N ASN A 193 -26.89 10.98 18.77
CA ASN A 193 -27.74 10.60 19.88
C ASN A 193 -27.43 11.33 21.19
N ARG A 194 -26.40 12.19 21.23
CA ARG A 194 -25.92 12.91 22.43
C ARG A 194 -25.55 11.98 23.60
N GLU A 195 -24.89 10.88 23.30
CA GLU A 195 -24.49 9.87 24.31
C GLU A 195 -23.17 10.22 25.02
N PHE A 196 -22.46 11.26 24.59
CA PHE A 196 -21.22 11.69 25.22
C PHE A 196 -21.46 12.46 26.51
N LEU A 197 -20.79 12.01 27.58
CA LEU A 197 -20.75 12.67 28.87
C LEU A 197 -19.34 13.18 29.15
N VAL A 198 -19.25 14.37 29.69
CA VAL A 198 -17.97 14.96 30.10
C VAL A 198 -17.69 14.56 31.56
N PHE A 199 -16.54 13.92 31.77
CA PHE A 199 -16.01 13.63 33.09
C PHE A 199 -14.75 14.44 33.34
N TYR A 200 -14.59 14.93 34.55
CA TYR A 200 -13.41 15.68 34.97
C TYR A 200 -12.55 14.78 35.88
N GLN A 201 -11.26 14.69 35.56
CA GLN A 201 -10.29 14.01 36.42
C GLN A 201 -9.47 15.06 37.13
N PRO A 202 -9.44 15.11 38.49
CA PRO A 202 -8.64 16.08 39.22
C PRO A 202 -7.15 15.77 39.09
N ILE A 203 -6.36 16.80 38.84
CA ILE A 203 -4.90 16.75 38.90
C ILE A 203 -4.50 17.21 40.29
N ILE A 204 -3.78 16.38 41.04
CA ILE A 204 -3.36 16.67 42.42
C ILE A 204 -1.85 16.82 42.43
N ILE A 205 -1.37 17.90 43.08
CA ILE A 205 0.05 18.12 43.35
C ILE A 205 0.47 17.19 44.50
N LEU A 206 1.41 16.27 44.21
CA LEU A 206 1.81 15.22 45.16
C LEU A 206 2.45 15.78 46.45
N ASN A 207 3.06 16.98 46.43
CA ASN A 207 3.76 17.54 47.57
C ASN A 207 2.83 18.12 48.67
N ASN A 208 1.64 18.59 48.28
CA ASN A 208 0.72 19.26 49.22
C ASN A 208 -0.73 18.76 49.11
N LEU A 209 -0.99 17.78 48.20
CA LEU A 209 -2.30 17.20 47.92
C LEU A 209 -3.37 18.24 47.48
N GLU A 210 -2.94 19.38 46.95
CA GLU A 210 -3.84 20.40 46.42
C GLU A 210 -4.22 20.13 44.97
N LEU A 211 -5.39 20.57 44.56
CA LEU A 211 -5.86 20.54 43.17
C LEU A 211 -5.02 21.48 42.29
N ALA A 212 -4.42 20.97 41.22
CA ALA A 212 -3.64 21.75 40.28
C ALA A 212 -4.43 22.14 39.00
N GLY A 213 -5.62 21.54 38.78
CA GLY A 213 -6.47 21.81 37.62
C GLY A 213 -7.63 20.83 37.54
#